data_e66a2515c34e3da77f61353934099b1b
#
_entry.id   e66a2515c34e3da77f61353934099b1b
#
_cell.length_a   1.000
_cell.length_b   1.000
_cell.length_c   1.000
_cell.angle_alpha   90.00
_cell.angle_beta   90.00
_cell.angle_gamma   90.00
#
_symmetry.space_group_name_H-M   'P 1'
#
loop_
_entity.id
_entity.type
_entity.pdbx_description
1 polymer ?
#
loop_
_entity_poly.entity_id
_entity_poly.type
_entity_poly.pdbx_seq_one_letter_code
_entity_poly.pdbx_strand_id
1 'polypeptide(L)'
;MNQNNGYKLKEEIQKGASLEKILPEAFALVREASLRSRGERHFDVQIIGGVVLHESKIAEMRTGEGKTLTIALAAYLNALEGKGVHIVTVNDYLAKRDSEWMGKVFNYLGISTGCITNDLDDSARKKNYSCDITYATNNELGFDYLRDNMKYELNDMVQKKHNYCIVDEVDSILI
;
A
#
# COMPACT_ATOMS: atom_id res chain seq x y z
N MET A 1 15.15 -14.49 -9.19
CA MET A 1 13.77 -14.01 -8.99
C MET A 1 13.81 -12.53 -9.32
N ASN A 2 13.20 -12.12 -10.41
CA ASN A 2 13.36 -10.79 -10.99
C ASN A 2 11.99 -10.10 -11.05
N GLN A 3 11.99 -8.79 -11.32
CA GLN A 3 10.81 -7.98 -11.67
C GLN A 3 9.83 -8.71 -12.61
N ASN A 4 10.33 -9.59 -13.48
CA ASN A 4 9.52 -10.47 -14.36
C ASN A 4 8.43 -11.28 -13.61
N ASN A 5 8.62 -11.68 -12.36
CA ASN A 5 7.60 -12.46 -11.65
C ASN A 5 6.43 -11.58 -11.18
N GLY A 6 6.70 -10.32 -10.81
CA GLY A 6 5.64 -9.35 -10.50
C GLY A 6 4.78 -9.01 -11.72
N TYR A 7 5.41 -8.85 -12.89
CA TYR A 7 4.68 -8.65 -14.16
C TYR A 7 3.80 -9.84 -14.52
N LYS A 8 4.29 -11.07 -14.30
CA LYS A 8 3.52 -12.29 -14.55
C LYS A 8 2.24 -12.35 -13.71
N LEU A 9 2.31 -11.99 -12.41
CA LEU A 9 1.12 -11.95 -11.56
C LEU A 9 0.12 -10.87 -12.00
N LYS A 10 0.61 -9.68 -12.41
CA LYS A 10 -0.27 -8.65 -13.00
C LYS A 10 -0.98 -9.16 -14.26
N GLU A 11 -0.28 -9.88 -15.13
CA GLU A 11 -0.89 -10.48 -16.32
C GLU A 11 -1.93 -11.57 -15.97
N GLU A 12 -1.69 -12.37 -14.96
CA GLU A 12 -2.65 -13.39 -14.51
C GLU A 12 -3.95 -12.75 -14.00
N ILE A 13 -3.85 -11.65 -13.25
CA ILE A 13 -5.04 -10.87 -12.82
C ILE A 13 -5.77 -10.29 -14.04
N GLN A 14 -5.05 -9.72 -15.00
CA GLN A 14 -5.66 -9.17 -16.21
C GLN A 14 -6.38 -10.26 -17.04
N LYS A 15 -5.94 -11.52 -16.94
CA LYS A 15 -6.59 -12.70 -17.53
C LYS A 15 -7.74 -13.25 -16.68
N GLY A 16 -8.09 -12.61 -15.57
CA GLY A 16 -9.22 -12.96 -14.70
C GLY A 16 -8.89 -13.88 -13.53
N ALA A 17 -7.62 -14.06 -13.17
CA ALA A 17 -7.27 -14.73 -11.92
C ALA A 17 -7.71 -13.92 -10.71
N SER A 18 -8.24 -14.58 -9.68
CA SER A 18 -8.58 -13.90 -8.41
C SER A 18 -7.34 -13.65 -7.57
N LEU A 19 -7.42 -12.65 -6.67
CA LEU A 19 -6.34 -12.34 -5.74
C LEU A 19 -6.03 -13.51 -4.80
N GLU A 20 -7.04 -14.25 -4.36
CA GLU A 20 -6.88 -15.43 -3.49
C GLU A 20 -6.06 -16.53 -4.16
N LYS A 21 -6.23 -16.72 -5.47
CA LYS A 21 -5.47 -17.72 -6.24
C LYS A 21 -3.98 -17.40 -6.27
N ILE A 22 -3.62 -16.13 -6.43
CA ILE A 22 -2.23 -15.69 -6.56
C ILE A 22 -1.59 -15.30 -5.23
N LEU A 23 -2.37 -15.18 -4.14
CA LEU A 23 -1.92 -14.77 -2.81
C LEU A 23 -0.65 -15.51 -2.34
N PRO A 24 -0.57 -16.86 -2.41
CA PRO A 24 0.62 -17.57 -1.94
C PRO A 24 1.89 -17.15 -2.70
N GLU A 25 1.80 -16.99 -4.02
CA GLU A 25 2.93 -16.59 -4.86
C GLU A 25 3.29 -15.12 -4.62
N ALA A 26 2.29 -14.23 -4.53
CA ALA A 26 2.49 -12.81 -4.23
C ALA A 26 3.20 -12.62 -2.87
N PHE A 27 2.75 -13.30 -1.84
CA PHE A 27 3.38 -13.22 -0.50
C PHE A 27 4.79 -13.80 -0.49
N ALA A 28 5.04 -14.90 -1.22
CA ALA A 28 6.38 -15.44 -1.38
C ALA A 28 7.32 -14.45 -2.08
N LEU A 29 6.84 -13.72 -3.10
CA LEU A 29 7.61 -12.67 -3.78
C LEU A 29 7.96 -11.51 -2.85
N VAL A 30 6.99 -11.02 -2.06
CA VAL A 30 7.24 -9.94 -1.09
C VAL A 30 8.24 -10.38 -0.03
N ARG A 31 8.08 -11.60 0.51
CA ARG A 31 9.00 -12.19 1.51
C ARG A 31 10.44 -12.26 1.00
N GLU A 32 10.61 -12.69 -0.24
CA GLU A 32 11.92 -12.78 -0.88
C GLU A 32 12.48 -11.40 -1.25
N ALA A 33 11.64 -10.48 -1.76
CA ALA A 33 12.03 -9.12 -2.10
C ALA A 33 12.49 -8.36 -0.85
N SER A 34 11.78 -8.50 0.26
CA SER A 34 12.15 -7.91 1.55
C SER A 34 13.52 -8.42 2.04
N LEU A 35 13.75 -9.73 1.95
CA LEU A 35 15.05 -10.31 2.30
C LEU A 35 16.17 -9.74 1.42
N ARG A 36 15.97 -9.65 0.10
CA ARG A 36 17.02 -9.19 -0.83
C ARG A 36 17.26 -7.69 -0.77
N SER A 37 16.21 -6.87 -0.61
CA SER A 37 16.33 -5.41 -0.64
C SER A 37 16.65 -4.79 0.72
N ARG A 38 16.31 -5.49 1.83
CA ARG A 38 16.41 -4.97 3.20
C ARG A 38 17.13 -5.90 4.19
N GLY A 39 17.38 -7.15 3.82
CA GLY A 39 17.92 -8.16 4.74
C GLY A 39 16.89 -8.69 5.76
N GLU A 40 15.62 -8.33 5.61
CA GLU A 40 14.53 -8.66 6.54
C GLU A 40 13.59 -9.68 5.91
N ARG A 41 13.44 -10.84 6.56
CA ARG A 41 12.52 -11.88 6.12
C ARG A 41 11.30 -11.94 7.02
N HIS A 42 10.10 -11.93 6.44
CA HIS A 42 8.85 -12.05 7.18
C HIS A 42 8.78 -13.35 8.00
N PHE A 43 8.31 -13.24 9.23
CA PHE A 43 7.92 -14.37 10.06
C PHE A 43 6.55 -14.90 9.68
N ASP A 44 6.25 -16.14 10.03
CA ASP A 44 4.98 -16.77 9.66
C ASP A 44 3.76 -16.05 10.28
N VAL A 45 3.89 -15.50 11.49
CA VAL A 45 2.86 -14.67 12.11
C VAL A 45 2.53 -13.41 11.29
N GLN A 46 3.53 -12.82 10.64
CA GLN A 46 3.31 -11.66 9.76
C GLN A 46 2.62 -12.06 8.45
N ILE A 47 2.90 -13.26 7.93
CA ILE A 47 2.16 -13.82 6.79
C ILE A 47 0.68 -14.00 7.14
N ILE A 48 0.37 -14.55 8.31
CA ILE A 48 -1.00 -14.70 8.81
C ILE A 48 -1.67 -13.32 8.91
N GLY A 49 -0.99 -12.32 9.51
CA GLY A 49 -1.49 -10.95 9.59
C GLY A 49 -1.79 -10.34 8.23
N GLY A 50 -0.92 -10.58 7.24
CA GLY A 50 -1.14 -10.14 5.86
C GLY A 50 -2.40 -10.76 5.22
N VAL A 51 -2.67 -12.03 5.47
CA VAL A 51 -3.92 -12.69 5.01
C VAL A 51 -5.14 -12.04 5.65
N VAL A 52 -5.09 -11.84 6.98
CA VAL A 52 -6.19 -11.20 7.74
C VAL A 52 -6.50 -9.81 7.20
N LEU A 53 -5.47 -9.00 6.90
CA LEU A 53 -5.65 -7.67 6.30
C LEU A 53 -6.26 -7.76 4.90
N HIS A 54 -5.77 -8.68 4.05
CA HIS A 54 -6.34 -8.88 2.72
C HIS A 54 -7.83 -9.25 2.76
N GLU A 55 -8.25 -10.03 3.74
CA GLU A 55 -9.65 -10.39 3.96
C GLU A 55 -10.50 -9.25 4.57
N SER A 56 -9.99 -8.01 4.59
CA SER A 56 -10.67 -6.83 5.15
C SER A 56 -11.05 -6.98 6.63
N LYS A 57 -10.18 -7.61 7.40
CA LYS A 57 -10.34 -7.85 8.84
C LYS A 57 -9.33 -7.03 9.65
N ILE A 58 -9.51 -6.97 10.95
CA ILE A 58 -8.60 -6.33 11.89
C ILE A 58 -7.53 -7.35 12.31
N ALA A 59 -6.25 -7.01 12.10
CA ALA A 59 -5.11 -7.77 12.59
C ALA A 59 -4.52 -7.05 13.81
N GLU A 60 -4.72 -7.60 15.00
CA GLU A 60 -4.09 -7.10 16.21
C GLU A 60 -2.67 -7.65 16.34
N MET A 61 -1.69 -6.74 16.39
CA MET A 61 -0.29 -7.06 16.55
C MET A 61 0.33 -6.13 17.58
N ARG A 62 1.17 -6.68 18.47
CA ARG A 62 1.87 -5.89 19.49
C ARG A 62 2.91 -4.98 18.86
N THR A 63 3.24 -3.92 19.57
CA THR A 63 4.37 -3.04 19.21
C THR A 63 5.66 -3.85 19.09
N GLY A 64 6.40 -3.64 18.00
CA GLY A 64 7.65 -4.37 17.72
C GLY A 64 7.48 -5.67 16.93
N GLU A 65 6.28 -6.17 16.68
CA GLU A 65 6.05 -7.41 15.90
C GLU A 65 6.14 -7.22 14.38
N GLY A 66 6.49 -6.02 13.91
CA GLY A 66 6.74 -5.75 12.49
C GLY A 66 5.47 -5.51 11.67
N LYS A 67 4.52 -4.71 12.20
CA LYS A 67 3.29 -4.32 11.49
C LYS A 67 3.56 -3.80 10.08
N THR A 68 4.58 -2.96 9.91
CA THR A 68 4.96 -2.38 8.61
C THR A 68 5.29 -3.45 7.55
N LEU A 69 5.98 -4.53 7.95
CA LEU A 69 6.25 -5.68 7.07
C LEU A 69 4.96 -6.46 6.75
N THR A 70 4.09 -6.63 7.75
CA THR A 70 2.80 -7.31 7.58
C THR A 70 1.91 -6.56 6.58
N ILE A 71 1.82 -5.24 6.70
CA ILE A 71 1.07 -4.36 5.80
C ILE A 71 1.57 -4.50 4.36
N ALA A 72 2.88 -4.62 4.16
CA ALA A 72 3.47 -4.72 2.82
C ALA A 72 2.96 -5.94 2.03
N LEU A 73 2.65 -7.05 2.68
CA LEU A 73 2.11 -8.25 2.05
C LEU A 73 0.75 -8.00 1.40
N ALA A 74 -0.20 -7.50 2.20
CA ALA A 74 -1.55 -7.21 1.73
C ALA A 74 -1.56 -6.03 0.74
N ALA A 75 -0.75 -5.00 0.97
CA ALA A 75 -0.64 -3.86 0.07
C ALA A 75 -0.14 -4.27 -1.32
N TYR A 76 0.92 -5.09 -1.39
CA TYR A 76 1.43 -5.58 -2.66
C TYR A 76 0.38 -6.40 -3.43
N LEU A 77 -0.26 -7.37 -2.77
CA LEU A 77 -1.26 -8.23 -3.39
C LEU A 77 -2.39 -7.41 -4.02
N ASN A 78 -2.96 -6.47 -3.26
CA ASN A 78 -4.08 -5.64 -3.73
C ASN A 78 -3.62 -4.58 -4.77
N ALA A 79 -2.36 -4.14 -4.75
CA ALA A 79 -1.82 -3.23 -5.75
C ALA A 79 -1.67 -3.88 -7.14
N LEU A 80 -1.59 -5.22 -7.23
CA LEU A 80 -1.49 -5.94 -8.51
C LEU A 80 -2.71 -5.72 -9.41
N GLU A 81 -3.87 -5.36 -8.86
CA GLU A 81 -5.04 -4.99 -9.66
C GLU A 81 -4.89 -3.68 -10.43
N GLY A 82 -3.90 -2.83 -10.07
CA GLY A 82 -3.70 -1.52 -10.70
C GLY A 82 -4.78 -0.48 -10.37
N LYS A 83 -5.56 -0.70 -9.31
CA LYS A 83 -6.67 0.18 -8.90
C LYS A 83 -6.27 1.18 -7.81
N GLY A 84 -5.06 1.10 -7.29
CA GLY A 84 -4.54 1.91 -6.20
C GLY A 84 -4.83 1.35 -4.80
N VAL A 85 -3.83 1.45 -3.93
CA VAL A 85 -3.89 1.05 -2.52
C VAL A 85 -3.47 2.23 -1.66
N HIS A 86 -4.22 2.53 -0.60
CA HIS A 86 -3.89 3.56 0.36
C HIS A 86 -3.44 2.92 1.68
N ILE A 87 -2.32 3.41 2.23
CA ILE A 87 -1.84 3.03 3.57
C ILE A 87 -1.91 4.28 4.43
N VAL A 88 -2.78 4.23 5.44
CA VAL A 88 -3.07 5.35 6.33
C VAL A 88 -2.24 5.23 7.60
N THR A 89 -1.53 6.28 7.94
CA THR A 89 -0.69 6.38 9.14
C THR A 89 -1.13 7.55 10.02
N VAL A 90 -0.69 7.59 11.26
CA VAL A 90 -1.11 8.63 12.23
C VAL A 90 -0.41 9.98 12.04
N ASN A 91 0.72 10.04 11.34
CA ASN A 91 1.43 11.30 11.09
C ASN A 91 2.32 11.23 9.85
N ASP A 92 2.72 12.41 9.34
CA ASP A 92 3.53 12.56 8.11
C ASP A 92 4.92 11.91 8.25
N TYR A 93 5.49 11.91 9.45
CA TYR A 93 6.79 11.26 9.68
C TYR A 93 6.72 9.76 9.40
N LEU A 94 5.70 9.09 9.94
CA LEU A 94 5.50 7.65 9.69
C LEU A 94 5.15 7.38 8.23
N ALA A 95 4.28 8.19 7.61
CA ALA A 95 3.95 8.07 6.21
C ALA A 95 5.22 8.12 5.32
N LYS A 96 6.09 9.10 5.56
CA LYS A 96 7.34 9.28 4.82
C LYS A 96 8.32 8.14 5.11
N ARG A 97 8.58 7.82 6.38
CA ARG A 97 9.49 6.75 6.78
C ARG A 97 9.09 5.40 6.16
N ASP A 98 7.80 5.03 6.28
CA ASP A 98 7.33 3.72 5.85
C ASP A 98 7.22 3.63 4.33
N SER A 99 6.85 4.73 3.65
CA SER A 99 6.89 4.79 2.18
C SER A 99 8.32 4.64 1.64
N GLU A 100 9.32 5.23 2.27
CA GLU A 100 10.73 5.09 1.89
C GLU A 100 11.25 3.68 2.17
N TRP A 101 10.88 3.08 3.30
CA TRP A 101 11.32 1.75 3.68
C TRP A 101 10.69 0.66 2.81
N MET A 102 9.37 0.62 2.75
CA MET A 102 8.65 -0.39 1.97
C MET A 102 8.71 -0.11 0.48
N GLY A 103 8.88 1.16 0.09
CA GLY A 103 9.13 1.53 -1.30
C GLY A 103 10.31 0.80 -1.93
N LYS A 104 11.35 0.47 -1.17
CA LYS A 104 12.48 -0.36 -1.66
C LYS A 104 12.01 -1.77 -2.05
N VAL A 105 11.13 -2.37 -1.24
CA VAL A 105 10.55 -3.70 -1.51
C VAL A 105 9.60 -3.64 -2.72
N PHE A 106 8.70 -2.66 -2.74
CA PHE A 106 7.72 -2.48 -3.80
C PHE A 106 8.38 -2.17 -5.15
N ASN A 107 9.35 -1.26 -5.18
CA ASN A 107 10.11 -0.94 -6.38
C ASN A 107 10.90 -2.14 -6.92
N TYR A 108 11.45 -2.97 -6.02
CA TYR A 108 12.10 -4.22 -6.42
C TYR A 108 11.14 -5.18 -7.15
N LEU A 109 9.85 -5.11 -6.83
CA LEU A 109 8.78 -5.90 -7.44
C LEU A 109 8.05 -5.19 -8.59
N GLY A 110 8.47 -3.96 -8.97
CA GLY A 110 7.88 -3.20 -10.06
C GLY A 110 6.55 -2.50 -9.68
N ILE A 111 6.34 -2.21 -8.40
CA ILE A 111 5.20 -1.45 -7.87
C ILE A 111 5.66 -0.05 -7.48
N SER A 112 4.97 0.97 -7.97
CA SER A 112 5.24 2.37 -7.66
C SER A 112 4.68 2.77 -6.29
N THR A 113 5.43 3.63 -5.58
CA THR A 113 5.05 4.09 -4.23
C THR A 113 5.07 5.61 -4.18
N GLY A 114 4.00 6.20 -3.67
CA GLY A 114 3.85 7.62 -3.41
C GLY A 114 3.65 7.89 -1.91
N CYS A 115 3.90 9.15 -1.52
CA CYS A 115 3.65 9.63 -0.16
C CYS A 115 3.01 11.01 -0.25
N ILE A 116 1.90 11.21 0.46
CA ILE A 116 1.22 12.49 0.59
C ILE A 116 1.58 13.10 1.94
N THR A 117 2.11 14.31 1.89
CA THR A 117 2.46 15.13 3.06
C THR A 117 1.89 16.53 2.91
N ASN A 118 1.85 17.29 3.99
CA ASN A 118 1.20 18.59 4.04
C ASN A 118 1.86 19.68 3.17
N ASP A 119 3.11 19.51 2.79
CA ASP A 119 3.92 20.45 2.00
C ASP A 119 3.76 20.30 0.47
N LEU A 120 2.98 19.31 0.00
CA LEU A 120 2.80 19.04 -1.43
C LEU A 120 1.76 19.94 -2.07
N ASP A 121 2.06 20.46 -3.26
CA ASP A 121 1.10 21.10 -4.15
C ASP A 121 0.17 20.07 -4.86
N ASP A 122 -0.88 20.56 -5.51
CA ASP A 122 -1.89 19.71 -6.19
C ASP A 122 -1.24 18.82 -7.28
N SER A 123 -0.23 19.33 -8.00
CA SER A 123 0.45 18.57 -9.05
C SER A 123 1.24 17.41 -8.47
N ALA A 124 2.00 17.65 -7.39
CA ALA A 124 2.74 16.61 -6.68
C ALA A 124 1.80 15.60 -6.02
N ARG A 125 0.68 16.06 -5.40
CA ARG A 125 -0.36 15.18 -4.85
C ARG A 125 -0.92 14.26 -5.91
N LYS A 126 -1.33 14.80 -7.06
CA LYS A 126 -1.87 14.02 -8.18
C LYS A 126 -0.90 12.96 -8.66
N LYS A 127 0.39 13.29 -8.76
CA LYS A 127 1.45 12.34 -9.12
C LYS A 127 1.56 11.22 -8.09
N ASN A 128 1.57 11.54 -6.79
CA ASN A 128 1.67 10.56 -5.72
C ASN A 128 0.44 9.65 -5.64
N TYR A 129 -0.79 10.20 -5.81
CA TYR A 129 -2.01 9.39 -5.90
C TYR A 129 -2.07 8.52 -7.16
N SER A 130 -1.26 8.80 -8.18
CA SER A 130 -1.17 7.96 -9.38
C SER A 130 -0.29 6.72 -9.21
N CYS A 131 0.43 6.60 -8.09
CA CYS A 131 1.20 5.41 -7.76
C CYS A 131 0.30 4.21 -7.44
N ASP A 132 0.86 3.00 -7.53
CA ASP A 132 0.14 1.76 -7.18
C ASP A 132 -0.18 1.70 -5.68
N ILE A 133 0.72 2.23 -4.83
CA ILE A 133 0.56 2.31 -3.37
C ILE A 133 0.84 3.74 -2.93
N THR A 134 -0.05 4.33 -2.15
CA THR A 134 0.09 5.70 -1.63
C THR A 134 -0.01 5.70 -0.10
N TYR A 135 1.04 6.19 0.56
CA TYR A 135 1.06 6.46 2.00
C TYR A 135 0.56 7.87 2.28
N ALA A 136 -0.28 8.02 3.29
CA ALA A 136 -0.77 9.33 3.73
C ALA A 136 -1.27 9.26 5.18
N THR A 137 -1.48 10.42 5.80
CA THR A 137 -2.27 10.49 7.03
C THR A 137 -3.77 10.50 6.72
N ASN A 138 -4.59 10.13 7.70
CA ASN A 138 -6.05 10.24 7.60
C ASN A 138 -6.49 11.68 7.31
N ASN A 139 -5.82 12.69 7.92
CA ASN A 139 -6.13 14.10 7.71
C ASN A 139 -5.88 14.52 6.25
N GLU A 140 -4.71 14.17 5.68
CA GLU A 140 -4.38 14.52 4.30
C GLU A 140 -5.37 13.87 3.31
N LEU A 141 -5.69 12.58 3.50
CA LEU A 141 -6.67 11.89 2.67
C LEU A 141 -8.06 12.53 2.78
N GLY A 142 -8.49 12.85 3.99
CA GLY A 142 -9.80 13.48 4.23
C GLY A 142 -9.89 14.89 3.64
N PHE A 143 -8.87 15.72 3.83
CA PHE A 143 -8.84 17.07 3.26
C PHE A 143 -8.76 17.05 1.73
N ASP A 144 -7.98 16.14 1.14
CA ASP A 144 -7.93 15.98 -0.31
C ASP A 144 -9.29 15.53 -0.85
N TYR A 145 -9.96 14.59 -0.18
CA TYR A 145 -11.32 14.18 -0.55
C TYR A 145 -12.30 15.36 -0.52
N LEU A 146 -12.25 16.19 0.53
CA LEU A 146 -13.11 17.37 0.62
C LEU A 146 -12.78 18.39 -0.48
N ARG A 147 -11.51 18.66 -0.74
CA ARG A 147 -11.07 19.57 -1.82
C ARG A 147 -11.51 19.06 -3.19
N ASP A 148 -11.38 17.76 -3.45
CA ASP A 148 -11.81 17.16 -4.72
C ASP A 148 -13.32 17.30 -4.94
N ASN A 149 -14.12 17.16 -3.87
CA ASN A 149 -15.59 17.36 -3.97
C ASN A 149 -16.01 18.83 -4.24
N MET A 150 -15.09 19.79 -4.14
CA MET A 150 -15.32 21.19 -4.52
C MET A 150 -14.83 21.52 -5.93
N LYS A 151 -14.19 20.58 -6.64
CA LYS A 151 -13.72 20.80 -8.01
C LYS A 151 -14.88 20.68 -9.00
N TYR A 152 -14.85 21.49 -10.06
CA TYR A 152 -15.84 21.46 -11.13
C TYR A 152 -15.54 20.39 -12.19
N GLU A 153 -14.24 20.09 -12.40
CA GLU A 153 -13.79 19.15 -13.42
C GLU A 153 -13.13 17.94 -12.76
N LEU A 154 -13.45 16.74 -13.25
CA LEU A 154 -12.83 15.49 -12.76
C LEU A 154 -11.31 15.48 -12.94
N ASN A 155 -10.82 16.17 -13.98
CA ASN A 155 -9.38 16.27 -14.24
C ASN A 155 -8.64 17.14 -13.23
N ASP A 156 -9.32 17.97 -12.45
CA ASP A 156 -8.71 18.80 -11.42
C ASP A 156 -8.61 18.08 -10.08
N MET A 157 -9.30 16.95 -9.93
CA MET A 157 -9.22 16.13 -8.74
C MET A 157 -7.84 15.48 -8.60
N VAL A 158 -7.32 15.42 -7.38
CA VAL A 158 -6.01 14.81 -7.09
C VAL A 158 -6.14 13.32 -6.77
N GLN A 159 -7.21 12.91 -6.11
CA GLN A 159 -7.47 11.50 -5.79
C GLN A 159 -8.12 10.79 -6.97
N LYS A 160 -7.82 9.50 -7.06
CA LYS A 160 -8.48 8.56 -7.97
C LYS A 160 -9.57 7.77 -7.22
N LYS A 161 -10.05 6.70 -7.84
CA LYS A 161 -11.00 5.79 -7.19
C LYS A 161 -10.39 5.16 -5.94
N HIS A 162 -11.16 5.09 -4.88
CA HIS A 162 -10.82 4.34 -3.67
C HIS A 162 -11.12 2.85 -3.92
N ASN A 163 -10.10 2.00 -3.77
CA ASN A 163 -10.22 0.56 -4.00
C ASN A 163 -9.93 -0.24 -2.73
N TYR A 164 -8.74 -0.07 -2.17
CA TYR A 164 -8.31 -0.80 -0.98
C TYR A 164 -7.52 0.11 -0.06
N CYS A 165 -7.79 0.00 1.24
CA CYS A 165 -7.13 0.81 2.27
C CYS A 165 -6.71 -0.05 3.45
N ILE A 166 -5.50 0.19 3.96
CA ILE A 166 -5.02 -0.35 5.22
C ILE A 166 -4.80 0.81 6.18
N VAL A 167 -5.43 0.75 7.35
CA VAL A 167 -5.29 1.77 8.40
C VAL A 167 -4.38 1.21 9.48
N ASP A 168 -3.18 1.80 9.64
CA ASP A 168 -2.27 1.46 10.72
C ASP A 168 -2.63 2.26 11.98
N GLU A 169 -2.47 1.62 13.15
CA GLU A 169 -2.81 2.22 14.45
C GLU A 169 -4.25 2.78 14.49
N VAL A 170 -5.20 1.93 14.08
CA VAL A 170 -6.62 2.27 13.89
C VAL A 170 -7.28 2.89 15.12
N ASP A 171 -6.88 2.51 16.31
CA ASP A 171 -7.29 3.08 17.59
C ASP A 171 -6.95 4.57 17.73
N SER A 172 -5.80 5.00 17.20
CA SER A 172 -5.39 6.41 17.18
C SER A 172 -6.07 7.25 16.09
N ILE A 173 -6.74 6.61 15.13
CA ILE A 173 -7.34 7.27 13.96
C ILE A 173 -8.86 7.31 14.04
N LEU A 174 -9.50 6.24 14.53
CA LEU A 174 -10.95 6.09 14.49
C LEU A 174 -11.65 6.23 15.86
N ILE A 175 -10.91 6.43 16.95
CA ILE A 175 -11.47 6.57 18.31
C ILE A 175 -11.17 7.94 18.88
#